data_827f7d229630085ef19705d1e7303354
#
_entry.id   827f7d229630085ef19705d1e7303354
#
_cell.length_a   1.000
_cell.length_b   1.000
_cell.length_c   1.000
_cell.angle_alpha   90.00
_cell.angle_beta   90.00
_cell.angle_gamma   90.00
#
_symmetry.space_group_name_H-M   'P 1'
#
loop_
_entity.id
_entity.type
_entity.pdbx_description
1 polymer ?
#
loop_
_entity_poly.entity_id
_entity_poly.type
_entity_poly.pdbx_seq_one_letter_code
_entity_poly.pdbx_strand_id
1 'polypeptide(L)'
;HLPFQVTINGKKLRRTYSICSAQGERPLEIGVRVQPGGQFSEFAANELKVGDTIEAMPPSGQFHVELDAANSKDYVGFAAGSGITPILSMIKSILSREPNSRFILFYGNRKQTTTMFIEDLYALKNIYPERLQLNFVFSQEEQEFDTMVGRLDGDKVRELYKHFGAGLHASDCFVCGPDSMIQDVTEALIDLGMDAAHVHSERFGVPRKGAKPAEPVPDAAAHATVTVIMDGHKKAFEMHNEDANIVDAAAENGIELPYSCKGGVCATCRCHVREGEVSMATNYGLEPWEIEKGFVLACQSRPVSDAIVLDYDKI
;
A
#
# COMPACT_ATOMS: atom_id res chain seq x y z
N HIS A 1 -1.62 6.71 0.94
CA HIS A 1 -1.99 6.29 2.30
C HIS A 1 -1.65 7.36 3.34
N LEU A 2 -2.25 7.27 4.53
CA LEU A 2 -2.11 8.21 5.63
C LEU A 2 -1.44 7.51 6.82
N PRO A 3 -0.16 7.83 7.15
CA PRO A 3 0.47 7.40 8.38
C PRO A 3 -0.02 8.24 9.55
N PHE A 4 -0.31 7.62 10.70
CA PHE A 4 -0.73 8.32 11.90
C PHE A 4 -0.28 7.62 13.18
N GLN A 5 -0.32 8.36 14.27
CA GLN A 5 0.06 7.92 15.60
C GLN A 5 -1.09 8.12 16.59
N VAL A 6 -1.35 7.12 17.40
CA VAL A 6 -2.28 7.18 18.53
C VAL A 6 -1.61 6.65 19.79
N THR A 7 -2.07 7.08 20.96
CA THR A 7 -1.64 6.53 22.22
C THR A 7 -2.75 5.65 22.78
N ILE A 8 -2.50 4.35 22.89
CA ILE A 8 -3.44 3.36 23.43
C ILE A 8 -2.79 2.72 24.66
N ASN A 9 -3.45 2.79 25.81
CA ASN A 9 -2.94 2.25 27.09
C ASN A 9 -1.51 2.75 27.42
N GLY A 10 -1.24 4.03 27.19
CA GLY A 10 0.05 4.67 27.45
C GLY A 10 1.17 4.31 26.46
N LYS A 11 0.89 3.51 25.43
CA LYS A 11 1.85 3.15 24.38
C LYS A 11 1.54 3.89 23.09
N LYS A 12 2.54 4.52 22.49
CA LYS A 12 2.45 5.11 21.15
C LYS A 12 2.37 3.99 20.12
N LEU A 13 1.36 4.05 19.27
CA LEU A 13 1.09 3.10 18.20
C LEU A 13 1.03 3.84 16.87
N ARG A 14 1.88 3.47 15.93
CA ARG A 14 1.86 4.00 14.56
C ARG A 14 1.16 3.02 13.63
N ARG A 15 0.31 3.55 12.74
CA ARG A 15 -0.41 2.78 11.71
C ARG A 15 -0.51 3.58 10.43
N THR A 16 -0.61 2.86 9.33
CA THR A 16 -0.84 3.42 8.00
C THR A 16 -2.09 2.80 7.42
N TYR A 17 -2.98 3.65 6.89
CA TYR A 17 -4.19 3.23 6.19
C TYR A 17 -4.33 3.97 4.87
N SER A 18 -4.81 3.27 3.85
CA SER A 18 -5.09 3.88 2.56
C SER A 18 -6.29 4.82 2.69
N ILE A 19 -6.21 5.97 2.01
CA ILE A 19 -7.31 6.92 1.88
C ILE A 19 -8.35 6.30 0.95
N CYS A 20 -9.64 6.41 1.30
CA CYS A 20 -10.76 5.90 0.50
C CYS A 20 -11.72 7.01 -0.01
N SER A 21 -11.53 8.27 0.40
CA SER A 21 -12.14 9.44 -0.24
C SER A 21 -11.49 9.76 -1.57
N ALA A 22 -12.17 10.50 -2.45
CA ALA A 22 -11.59 10.95 -3.72
C ALA A 22 -10.46 11.97 -3.51
N GLN A 23 -9.58 12.09 -4.50
CA GLN A 23 -8.52 13.10 -4.50
C GLN A 23 -9.11 14.52 -4.41
N GLY A 24 -8.70 15.26 -3.38
CA GLY A 24 -9.18 16.62 -3.11
C GLY A 24 -10.53 16.68 -2.40
N GLU A 25 -11.20 15.57 -2.13
CA GLU A 25 -12.40 15.48 -1.33
C GLU A 25 -12.11 15.75 0.15
N ARG A 26 -13.06 16.39 0.84
CA ARG A 26 -13.01 16.64 2.28
C ARG A 26 -14.33 16.22 2.92
N PRO A 27 -14.31 15.56 4.09
CA PRO A 27 -13.14 15.16 4.87
C PRO A 27 -12.33 14.06 4.23
N LEU A 28 -11.06 13.87 4.65
CA LEU A 28 -10.31 12.67 4.32
C LEU A 28 -10.91 11.48 5.05
N GLU A 29 -11.08 10.37 4.34
CA GLU A 29 -11.65 9.13 4.89
C GLU A 29 -10.65 7.97 4.78
N ILE A 30 -10.60 7.16 5.82
CA ILE A 30 -9.89 5.87 5.84
C ILE A 30 -10.84 4.75 6.19
N GLY A 31 -10.68 3.58 5.57
CA GLY A 31 -11.46 2.38 5.90
C GLY A 31 -10.70 1.47 6.85
N VAL A 32 -11.26 1.24 8.05
CA VAL A 32 -10.64 0.37 9.06
C VAL A 32 -11.44 -0.93 9.19
N ARG A 33 -10.83 -2.05 8.79
CA ARG A 33 -11.39 -3.36 9.05
C ARG A 33 -11.00 -3.83 10.45
N VAL A 34 -11.98 -4.10 11.29
CA VAL A 34 -11.73 -4.63 12.63
C VAL A 34 -11.09 -6.01 12.55
N GLN A 35 -9.95 -6.16 13.20
CA GLN A 35 -9.23 -7.43 13.32
C GLN A 35 -9.31 -7.87 14.79
N PRO A 36 -9.74 -9.09 15.09
CA PRO A 36 -9.71 -9.62 16.45
C PRO A 36 -8.29 -9.56 17.04
N GLY A 37 -8.15 -8.92 18.22
CA GLY A 37 -6.86 -8.65 18.87
C GLY A 37 -6.04 -7.51 18.23
N GLY A 38 -6.60 -6.80 17.27
CA GLY A 38 -5.95 -5.68 16.60
C GLY A 38 -6.04 -4.40 17.43
N GLN A 39 -4.95 -3.99 18.06
CA GLN A 39 -4.90 -2.86 19.00
C GLN A 39 -5.56 -1.58 18.46
N PHE A 40 -5.20 -1.15 17.24
CA PHE A 40 -5.79 0.06 16.65
C PHE A 40 -7.21 -0.17 16.13
N SER A 41 -7.45 -1.29 15.43
CA SER A 41 -8.75 -1.52 14.81
C SER A 41 -9.87 -1.72 15.83
N GLU A 42 -9.57 -2.32 16.98
CA GLU A 42 -10.51 -2.44 18.10
C GLU A 42 -10.71 -1.10 18.81
N PHE A 43 -9.63 -0.33 19.05
CA PHE A 43 -9.71 1.04 19.57
C PHE A 43 -10.57 1.92 18.66
N ALA A 44 -10.34 1.89 17.35
CA ALA A 44 -11.10 2.68 16.38
C ALA A 44 -12.60 2.33 16.36
N ALA A 45 -12.95 1.06 16.58
CA ALA A 45 -14.33 0.61 16.59
C ALA A 45 -15.07 0.89 17.90
N ASN A 46 -14.37 0.86 19.05
CA ASN A 46 -15.02 0.85 20.36
C ASN A 46 -14.81 2.12 21.18
N GLU A 47 -13.71 2.85 20.94
CA GLU A 47 -13.28 3.95 21.80
C GLU A 47 -13.21 5.29 21.06
N LEU A 48 -12.77 5.32 19.79
CA LEU A 48 -12.61 6.53 19.00
C LEU A 48 -13.97 7.20 18.74
N LYS A 49 -14.07 8.50 18.99
CA LYS A 49 -15.31 9.29 18.86
C LYS A 49 -15.12 10.51 17.99
N VAL A 50 -16.23 11.00 17.46
CA VAL A 50 -16.26 12.29 16.76
C VAL A 50 -15.79 13.39 17.70
N GLY A 51 -14.81 14.17 17.25
CA GLY A 51 -14.15 15.22 18.03
C GLY A 51 -12.80 14.81 18.62
N ASP A 52 -12.45 13.54 18.61
CA ASP A 52 -11.12 13.09 19.01
C ASP A 52 -10.07 13.55 18.00
N THR A 53 -8.85 13.78 18.46
CA THR A 53 -7.73 14.20 17.64
C THR A 53 -6.74 13.05 17.47
N ILE A 54 -6.37 12.79 16.22
CA ILE A 54 -5.32 11.83 15.85
C ILE A 54 -4.18 12.60 15.16
N GLU A 55 -2.96 12.39 15.63
CA GLU A 55 -1.76 12.95 15.01
C GLU A 55 -1.43 12.19 13.71
N ALA A 56 -1.37 12.87 12.58
CA ALA A 56 -1.10 12.28 11.29
C ALA A 56 0.05 12.97 10.57
N MET A 57 0.81 12.18 9.79
CA MET A 57 1.80 12.69 8.84
C MET A 57 1.09 13.07 7.51
N PRO A 58 1.72 13.88 6.67
CA PRO A 58 1.22 14.09 5.30
C PRO A 58 0.99 12.76 4.57
N PRO A 59 -0.03 12.66 3.70
CA PRO A 59 -0.22 11.50 2.85
C PRO A 59 1.01 11.20 2.01
N SER A 60 1.31 9.92 1.83
CA SER A 60 2.45 9.42 1.04
C SER A 60 2.09 8.13 0.31
N GLY A 61 2.93 7.70 -0.64
CA GLY A 61 2.78 6.43 -1.37
C GLY A 61 2.66 6.63 -2.88
N GLN A 62 2.96 5.57 -3.63
CA GLN A 62 3.00 5.57 -5.09
C GLN A 62 1.76 4.96 -5.75
N PHE A 63 0.90 4.29 -4.97
CA PHE A 63 -0.29 3.64 -5.49
C PHE A 63 -1.42 4.65 -5.69
N HIS A 64 -1.35 5.39 -6.78
CA HIS A 64 -2.31 6.42 -7.19
C HIS A 64 -2.40 6.50 -8.72
N VAL A 65 -3.30 7.31 -9.22
CA VAL A 65 -3.48 7.59 -10.63
C VAL A 65 -3.26 9.07 -10.92
N GLU A 66 -2.55 9.37 -12.00
CA GLU A 66 -2.44 10.73 -12.55
C GLU A 66 -3.71 11.05 -13.33
N LEU A 67 -4.48 12.00 -12.82
CA LEU A 67 -5.80 12.36 -13.35
C LEU A 67 -5.69 13.47 -14.40
N ASP A 68 -6.30 13.26 -15.58
CA ASP A 68 -6.46 14.27 -16.60
C ASP A 68 -7.88 14.21 -17.17
N ALA A 69 -8.58 15.33 -17.20
CA ALA A 69 -9.92 15.42 -17.75
C ALA A 69 -10.00 15.07 -19.26
N ALA A 70 -8.87 15.13 -19.96
CA ALA A 70 -8.77 14.71 -21.37
C ALA A 70 -8.63 13.20 -21.55
N ASN A 71 -8.36 12.44 -20.48
CA ASN A 71 -8.23 10.99 -20.56
C ASN A 71 -9.52 10.32 -21.03
N SER A 72 -9.34 9.29 -21.86
CA SER A 72 -10.38 8.36 -22.29
C SER A 72 -9.82 6.94 -22.17
N LYS A 73 -9.67 6.51 -20.89
CA LYS A 73 -8.99 5.26 -20.52
C LYS A 73 -9.97 4.24 -19.97
N ASP A 74 -9.63 2.98 -20.14
CA ASP A 74 -10.24 1.86 -19.44
C ASP A 74 -9.31 1.43 -18.31
N TYR A 75 -9.79 1.54 -17.06
CA TYR A 75 -9.07 1.11 -15.87
C TYR A 75 -9.67 -0.19 -15.33
N VAL A 76 -8.83 -1.07 -14.82
CA VAL A 76 -9.28 -2.29 -14.16
C VAL A 76 -8.71 -2.37 -12.75
N GLY A 77 -9.55 -2.72 -11.78
CA GLY A 77 -9.15 -2.94 -10.38
C GLY A 77 -9.44 -4.37 -9.94
N PHE A 78 -8.45 -4.99 -9.32
CA PHE A 78 -8.60 -6.25 -8.59
C PHE A 78 -8.41 -6.00 -7.11
N ALA A 79 -9.49 -6.07 -6.33
CA ALA A 79 -9.47 -5.86 -4.90
C ALA A 79 -9.85 -7.12 -4.14
N ALA A 80 -9.29 -7.34 -2.93
CA ALA A 80 -9.86 -8.30 -1.99
C ALA A 80 -9.88 -7.76 -0.55
N GLY A 81 -11.03 -7.92 0.10
CA GLY A 81 -11.24 -7.45 1.48
C GLY A 81 -10.95 -5.96 1.64
N SER A 82 -10.03 -5.60 2.56
CA SER A 82 -9.64 -4.20 2.79
C SER A 82 -8.81 -3.58 1.68
N GLY A 83 -8.30 -4.36 0.72
CA GLY A 83 -7.63 -3.83 -0.48
C GLY A 83 -8.52 -2.95 -1.36
N ILE A 84 -9.81 -2.93 -1.09
CA ILE A 84 -10.74 -2.00 -1.74
C ILE A 84 -10.45 -0.53 -1.40
N THR A 85 -9.84 -0.21 -0.25
CA THR A 85 -9.73 1.18 0.21
C THR A 85 -8.98 2.10 -0.76
N PRO A 86 -7.78 1.81 -1.26
CA PRO A 86 -7.13 2.65 -2.25
C PRO A 86 -7.83 2.62 -3.60
N ILE A 87 -8.36 1.46 -4.00
CA ILE A 87 -9.06 1.31 -5.29
C ILE A 87 -10.36 2.12 -5.29
N LEU A 88 -11.09 2.17 -4.17
CA LEU A 88 -12.28 3.02 -4.04
C LEU A 88 -11.96 4.50 -4.20
N SER A 89 -10.85 4.97 -3.62
CA SER A 89 -10.35 6.33 -3.82
C SER A 89 -10.09 6.63 -5.29
N MET A 90 -9.45 5.70 -6.02
CA MET A 90 -9.19 5.83 -7.45
C MET A 90 -10.49 5.82 -8.26
N ILE A 91 -11.43 4.90 -7.99
CA ILE A 91 -12.74 4.86 -8.66
C ILE A 91 -13.47 6.20 -8.50
N LYS A 92 -13.59 6.71 -7.27
CA LYS A 92 -14.21 8.00 -6.97
C LYS A 92 -13.53 9.14 -7.73
N SER A 93 -12.19 9.16 -7.75
CA SER A 93 -11.38 10.20 -8.37
C SER A 93 -11.48 10.18 -9.90
N ILE A 94 -11.29 9.01 -10.53
CA ILE A 94 -11.35 8.82 -11.98
C ILE A 94 -12.75 9.19 -12.50
N LEU A 95 -13.80 8.60 -11.93
CA LEU A 95 -15.15 8.79 -12.43
C LEU A 95 -15.65 10.24 -12.28
N SER A 96 -15.17 10.97 -11.26
CA SER A 96 -15.53 12.37 -11.07
C SER A 96 -14.72 13.34 -11.93
N ARG A 97 -13.46 13.01 -12.29
CA ARG A 97 -12.56 13.94 -12.98
C ARG A 97 -12.28 13.62 -14.43
N GLU A 98 -12.45 12.38 -14.85
CA GLU A 98 -12.22 11.91 -16.21
C GLU A 98 -13.54 11.49 -16.86
N PRO A 99 -14.27 12.39 -17.53
CA PRO A 99 -15.63 12.12 -17.99
C PRO A 99 -15.74 11.02 -19.06
N ASN A 100 -14.65 10.74 -19.78
CA ASN A 100 -14.62 9.75 -20.86
C ASN A 100 -13.98 8.41 -20.43
N SER A 101 -13.45 8.33 -19.22
CA SER A 101 -12.83 7.10 -18.71
C SER A 101 -13.83 6.18 -18.02
N ARG A 102 -13.54 4.89 -18.03
CA ARG A 102 -14.34 3.82 -17.43
C ARG A 102 -13.52 3.04 -16.41
N PHE A 103 -14.21 2.42 -15.45
CA PHE A 103 -13.57 1.57 -14.45
C PHE A 103 -14.31 0.23 -14.31
N ILE A 104 -13.56 -0.88 -14.39
CA ILE A 104 -14.05 -2.23 -14.15
C ILE A 104 -13.43 -2.71 -12.83
N LEU A 105 -14.27 -3.06 -11.87
CA LEU A 105 -13.84 -3.60 -10.58
C LEU A 105 -14.16 -5.09 -10.49
N PHE A 106 -13.15 -5.90 -10.15
CA PHE A 106 -13.30 -7.26 -9.65
C PHE A 106 -12.99 -7.27 -8.16
N TYR A 107 -14.00 -7.58 -7.34
CA TYR A 107 -13.87 -7.46 -5.89
C TYR A 107 -14.16 -8.77 -5.17
N GLY A 108 -13.06 -9.42 -4.73
CA GLY A 108 -13.09 -10.69 -4.01
C GLY A 108 -13.39 -10.53 -2.51
N ASN A 109 -14.38 -11.27 -2.02
CA ASN A 109 -14.73 -11.33 -0.60
C ASN A 109 -15.17 -12.75 -0.21
N ARG A 110 -15.41 -12.97 1.09
CA ARG A 110 -16.00 -14.24 1.54
C ARG A 110 -17.49 -14.29 1.24
N LYS A 111 -18.21 -13.23 1.63
CA LYS A 111 -19.66 -13.09 1.50
C LYS A 111 -20.03 -11.63 1.25
N GLN A 112 -21.17 -11.40 0.66
CA GLN A 112 -21.72 -10.06 0.43
C GLN A 112 -21.86 -9.28 1.75
N THR A 113 -22.38 -9.89 2.80
CA THR A 113 -22.60 -9.27 4.12
C THR A 113 -21.33 -8.79 4.82
N THR A 114 -20.16 -9.28 4.40
CA THR A 114 -18.85 -8.88 4.95
C THR A 114 -18.01 -8.00 4.01
N THR A 115 -18.62 -7.58 2.90
CA THR A 115 -17.97 -6.77 1.87
C THR A 115 -17.92 -5.30 2.31
N MET A 116 -16.70 -4.76 2.45
CA MET A 116 -16.53 -3.35 2.81
C MET A 116 -16.98 -2.44 1.67
N PHE A 117 -17.62 -1.32 2.00
CA PHE A 117 -18.06 -0.28 1.06
C PHE A 117 -19.01 -0.75 -0.04
N ILE A 118 -19.75 -1.82 0.19
CA ILE A 118 -20.67 -2.36 -0.84
C ILE A 118 -21.75 -1.34 -1.22
N GLU A 119 -22.31 -0.63 -0.24
CA GLU A 119 -23.31 0.41 -0.47
C GLU A 119 -22.74 1.62 -1.21
N ASP A 120 -21.50 2.02 -0.87
CA ASP A 120 -20.80 3.10 -1.58
C ASP A 120 -20.57 2.73 -3.05
N LEU A 121 -20.18 1.48 -3.31
CA LEU A 121 -19.97 0.98 -4.67
C LEU A 121 -21.28 0.96 -5.47
N TYR A 122 -22.39 0.54 -4.86
CA TYR A 122 -23.70 0.58 -5.51
C TYR A 122 -24.15 2.03 -5.74
N ALA A 123 -23.92 2.95 -4.80
CA ALA A 123 -24.21 4.36 -4.99
C ALA A 123 -23.42 4.94 -6.16
N LEU A 124 -22.12 4.63 -6.25
CA LEU A 124 -21.28 5.03 -7.40
C LEU A 124 -21.77 4.42 -8.72
N LYS A 125 -22.19 3.15 -8.71
CA LYS A 125 -22.77 2.50 -9.90
C LYS A 125 -24.03 3.20 -10.37
N ASN A 126 -24.89 3.65 -9.45
CA ASN A 126 -26.08 4.41 -9.79
C ASN A 126 -25.77 5.79 -10.41
N ILE A 127 -24.69 6.45 -9.96
CA ILE A 127 -24.24 7.72 -10.50
C ILE A 127 -23.57 7.55 -11.89
N TYR A 128 -22.79 6.46 -12.06
CA TYR A 128 -22.00 6.20 -13.26
C TYR A 128 -22.36 4.85 -13.91
N PRO A 129 -23.62 4.65 -14.32
CA PRO A 129 -24.12 3.32 -14.74
C PRO A 129 -23.40 2.74 -15.96
N GLU A 130 -22.90 3.56 -16.88
CA GLU A 130 -22.21 3.13 -18.09
C GLU A 130 -20.68 3.09 -17.93
N ARG A 131 -20.14 3.81 -16.93
CA ARG A 131 -18.70 3.98 -16.75
C ARG A 131 -18.10 3.19 -15.59
N LEU A 132 -18.92 2.65 -14.69
CA LEU A 132 -18.48 1.77 -13.60
C LEU A 132 -19.10 0.38 -13.79
N GLN A 133 -18.26 -0.63 -13.93
CA GLN A 133 -18.69 -2.03 -13.87
C GLN A 133 -18.22 -2.65 -12.57
N LEU A 134 -19.15 -3.31 -11.84
CA LEU A 134 -18.88 -4.00 -10.59
C LEU A 134 -19.04 -5.50 -10.77
N ASN A 135 -18.00 -6.25 -10.43
CA ASN A 135 -17.99 -7.71 -10.47
C ASN A 135 -17.54 -8.21 -9.10
N PHE A 136 -18.50 -8.77 -8.32
CA PHE A 136 -18.20 -9.33 -7.01
C PHE A 136 -17.91 -10.82 -7.14
N VAL A 137 -16.79 -11.27 -6.56
CA VAL A 137 -16.39 -12.68 -6.54
C VAL A 137 -16.42 -13.18 -5.09
N PHE A 138 -17.29 -14.14 -4.78
CA PHE A 138 -17.47 -14.64 -3.41
C PHE A 138 -16.93 -16.05 -3.25
N SER A 139 -16.10 -16.26 -2.20
CA SER A 139 -15.48 -17.56 -1.96
C SER A 139 -16.26 -18.48 -1.02
N GLN A 140 -17.30 -17.97 -0.36
CA GLN A 140 -18.12 -18.70 0.62
C GLN A 140 -19.63 -18.41 0.45
N GLU A 141 -20.04 -18.04 -0.74
CA GLU A 141 -21.42 -17.71 -1.07
C GLU A 141 -21.67 -18.09 -2.53
N GLU A 142 -22.77 -18.75 -2.80
CA GLU A 142 -23.21 -19.11 -4.16
C GLU A 142 -23.59 -17.86 -4.95
N GLN A 143 -23.32 -17.87 -6.23
CA GLN A 143 -23.62 -16.80 -7.17
C GLN A 143 -24.43 -17.35 -8.34
N GLU A 144 -25.14 -16.47 -9.05
CA GLU A 144 -25.87 -16.82 -10.26
C GLU A 144 -24.95 -17.37 -11.37
N PHE A 145 -23.71 -16.87 -11.42
CA PHE A 145 -22.69 -17.31 -12.37
C PHE A 145 -21.53 -17.96 -11.64
N ASP A 146 -21.18 -19.19 -11.98
CA ASP A 146 -20.05 -19.94 -11.41
C ASP A 146 -18.71 -19.20 -11.54
N THR A 147 -18.54 -18.41 -12.60
CA THR A 147 -17.35 -17.55 -12.81
C THR A 147 -17.16 -16.53 -11.68
N MET A 148 -18.23 -16.17 -10.96
CA MET A 148 -18.19 -15.23 -9.82
C MET A 148 -18.04 -15.95 -8.47
N VAL A 149 -17.85 -17.27 -8.46
CA VAL A 149 -17.59 -18.06 -7.25
C VAL A 149 -16.11 -18.38 -7.14
N GLY A 150 -15.54 -18.26 -5.93
CA GLY A 150 -14.16 -18.62 -5.63
C GLY A 150 -13.29 -17.48 -5.10
N ARG A 151 -12.00 -17.61 -5.25
CA ARG A 151 -11.01 -16.58 -4.91
C ARG A 151 -10.50 -15.90 -6.17
N LEU A 152 -10.13 -14.65 -6.03
CA LEU A 152 -9.36 -13.95 -7.06
C LEU A 152 -7.90 -14.44 -6.98
N ASP A 153 -7.56 -15.39 -7.82
CA ASP A 153 -6.22 -15.90 -8.08
C ASP A 153 -5.92 -15.87 -9.58
N GLY A 154 -4.75 -16.31 -9.99
CA GLY A 154 -4.34 -16.27 -11.40
C GLY A 154 -5.26 -17.06 -12.32
N ASP A 155 -5.77 -18.21 -11.88
CA ASP A 155 -6.68 -19.05 -12.68
C ASP A 155 -8.05 -18.35 -12.84
N LYS A 156 -8.54 -17.73 -11.77
CA LYS A 156 -9.77 -16.93 -11.81
C LYS A 156 -9.62 -15.72 -12.75
N VAL A 157 -8.47 -15.04 -12.74
CA VAL A 157 -8.20 -13.93 -13.69
C VAL A 157 -8.24 -14.43 -15.13
N ARG A 158 -7.61 -15.57 -15.44
CA ARG A 158 -7.64 -16.17 -16.79
C ARG A 158 -9.04 -16.58 -17.21
N GLU A 159 -9.85 -17.10 -16.26
CA GLU A 159 -11.26 -17.43 -16.47
C GLU A 159 -12.08 -16.17 -16.78
N LEU A 160 -11.95 -15.12 -15.97
CA LEU A 160 -12.62 -13.83 -16.17
C LEU A 160 -12.21 -13.19 -17.49
N TYR A 161 -10.92 -13.23 -17.85
CA TYR A 161 -10.45 -12.73 -19.14
C TYR A 161 -11.10 -13.44 -20.32
N LYS A 162 -11.26 -14.76 -20.27
CA LYS A 162 -11.97 -15.51 -21.33
C LYS A 162 -13.42 -15.12 -21.44
N HIS A 163 -14.06 -14.77 -20.31
CA HIS A 163 -15.47 -14.43 -20.25
C HIS A 163 -15.75 -12.98 -20.69
N PHE A 164 -14.94 -12.04 -20.22
CA PHE A 164 -15.07 -10.60 -20.51
C PHE A 164 -14.31 -10.15 -21.76
N GLY A 165 -13.37 -10.96 -22.25
CA GLY A 165 -12.69 -10.79 -23.52
C GLY A 165 -12.00 -9.44 -23.69
N ALA A 166 -12.23 -8.83 -24.84
CA ALA A 166 -11.65 -7.54 -25.23
C ALA A 166 -11.98 -6.36 -24.29
N GLY A 167 -12.93 -6.51 -23.36
CA GLY A 167 -13.23 -5.50 -22.35
C GLY A 167 -12.17 -5.35 -21.27
N LEU A 168 -11.18 -6.25 -21.20
CA LEU A 168 -10.04 -6.18 -20.30
C LEU A 168 -8.77 -5.56 -20.91
N HIS A 169 -8.87 -4.92 -22.08
CA HIS A 169 -7.79 -4.08 -22.63
C HIS A 169 -7.68 -2.79 -21.82
N ALA A 170 -7.24 -2.95 -20.54
CA ALA A 170 -7.07 -1.83 -19.65
C ALA A 170 -5.83 -1.01 -20.02
N SER A 171 -5.96 0.31 -19.89
CA SER A 171 -4.81 1.21 -19.95
C SER A 171 -3.91 1.04 -18.72
N ASP A 172 -4.53 0.84 -17.56
CA ASP A 172 -3.84 0.59 -16.30
C ASP A 172 -4.65 -0.40 -15.44
N CYS A 173 -3.97 -1.31 -14.74
CA CYS A 173 -4.51 -2.25 -13.77
C CYS A 173 -4.03 -1.94 -12.36
N PHE A 174 -4.93 -1.98 -11.38
CA PHE A 174 -4.64 -1.76 -9.97
C PHE A 174 -4.98 -3.00 -9.15
N VAL A 175 -4.01 -3.54 -8.41
CA VAL A 175 -4.17 -4.78 -7.65
C VAL A 175 -3.90 -4.52 -6.17
N CYS A 176 -4.88 -4.78 -5.28
CA CYS A 176 -4.69 -4.63 -3.84
C CYS A 176 -5.48 -5.67 -3.04
N GLY A 177 -4.79 -6.42 -2.18
CA GLY A 177 -5.39 -7.50 -1.40
C GLY A 177 -4.35 -8.34 -0.66
N PRO A 178 -4.64 -9.62 -0.37
CA PRO A 178 -3.67 -10.56 0.18
C PRO A 178 -2.46 -10.73 -0.76
N ASP A 179 -1.28 -10.93 -0.17
CA ASP A 179 -0.02 -11.00 -0.92
C ASP A 179 -0.03 -12.07 -2.03
N SER A 180 -0.54 -13.27 -1.72
CA SER A 180 -0.68 -14.34 -2.74
C SER A 180 -1.59 -13.93 -3.91
N MET A 181 -2.70 -13.23 -3.61
CA MET A 181 -3.58 -12.70 -4.66
C MET A 181 -2.86 -11.68 -5.55
N ILE A 182 -2.10 -10.77 -4.95
CA ILE A 182 -1.36 -9.75 -5.71
C ILE A 182 -0.38 -10.42 -6.67
N GLN A 183 0.37 -11.41 -6.19
CA GLN A 183 1.31 -12.17 -7.03
C GLN A 183 0.59 -12.90 -8.17
N ASP A 184 -0.38 -13.74 -7.83
CA ASP A 184 -1.12 -14.58 -8.77
C ASP A 184 -1.82 -13.75 -9.86
N VAL A 185 -2.47 -12.63 -9.46
CA VAL A 185 -3.18 -11.72 -10.38
C VAL A 185 -2.19 -10.98 -11.28
N THR A 186 -1.09 -10.47 -10.72
CA THR A 186 -0.08 -9.74 -11.50
C THR A 186 0.56 -10.66 -12.55
N GLU A 187 0.97 -11.87 -12.16
CA GLU A 187 1.54 -12.85 -13.09
C GLU A 187 0.54 -13.21 -14.19
N ALA A 188 -0.72 -13.47 -13.84
CA ALA A 188 -1.75 -13.80 -14.82
C ALA A 188 -2.02 -12.67 -15.82
N LEU A 189 -2.02 -11.40 -15.38
CA LEU A 189 -2.21 -10.25 -16.28
C LEU A 189 -1.05 -10.10 -17.26
N ILE A 190 0.20 -10.28 -16.79
CA ILE A 190 1.39 -10.24 -17.66
C ILE A 190 1.37 -11.40 -18.66
N ASP A 191 1.03 -12.61 -18.23
CA ASP A 191 0.88 -13.78 -19.12
C ASP A 191 -0.19 -13.57 -20.19
N LEU A 192 -1.24 -12.80 -19.87
CA LEU A 192 -2.30 -12.44 -20.81
C LEU A 192 -1.92 -11.29 -21.76
N GLY A 193 -0.69 -10.78 -21.66
CA GLY A 193 -0.13 -9.78 -22.57
C GLY A 193 -0.23 -8.34 -22.08
N MET A 194 -0.58 -8.10 -20.83
CA MET A 194 -0.52 -6.76 -20.25
C MET A 194 0.93 -6.36 -19.97
N ASP A 195 1.31 -5.13 -20.33
CA ASP A 195 2.63 -4.61 -20.00
C ASP A 195 2.76 -4.45 -18.48
N ALA A 196 3.85 -4.97 -17.92
CA ALA A 196 4.14 -4.90 -16.48
C ALA A 196 4.18 -3.46 -15.94
N ALA A 197 4.56 -2.48 -16.78
CA ALA A 197 4.57 -1.06 -16.44
C ALA A 197 3.18 -0.49 -16.16
N HIS A 198 2.12 -1.16 -16.63
CA HIS A 198 0.72 -0.79 -16.42
C HIS A 198 0.00 -1.65 -15.37
N VAL A 199 0.73 -2.51 -14.66
CA VAL A 199 0.18 -3.31 -13.54
C VAL A 199 0.72 -2.76 -12.22
N HIS A 200 -0.11 -2.01 -11.52
CA HIS A 200 0.23 -1.36 -10.26
C HIS A 200 -0.29 -2.17 -9.08
N SER A 201 0.48 -2.29 -8.00
CA SER A 201 0.02 -3.03 -6.83
C SER A 201 0.37 -2.34 -5.50
N GLU A 202 -0.50 -2.46 -4.49
CA GLU A 202 -0.24 -2.04 -3.12
C GLU A 202 -0.44 -3.19 -2.14
N ARG A 203 0.50 -3.34 -1.19
CA ARG A 203 0.49 -4.36 -0.13
C ARG A 203 0.23 -3.72 1.23
N PHE A 204 -0.55 -4.40 2.09
CA PHE A 204 -0.90 -3.89 3.43
C PHE A 204 -0.11 -4.52 4.58
N GLY A 205 0.91 -5.27 4.30
CA GLY A 205 1.72 -5.89 5.35
C GLY A 205 2.86 -6.70 4.80
N VAL A 206 3.71 -7.14 5.70
CA VAL A 206 4.81 -8.05 5.37
C VAL A 206 4.23 -9.44 5.12
N PRO A 207 4.65 -10.17 4.09
CA PRO A 207 4.26 -11.56 3.87
C PRO A 207 4.50 -12.40 5.12
N ARG A 208 3.44 -13.03 5.67
CA ARG A 208 3.54 -13.85 6.90
C ARG A 208 4.18 -15.22 6.69
N LYS A 209 4.39 -15.66 5.45
CA LYS A 209 5.02 -16.95 5.13
C LYS A 209 6.37 -16.71 4.47
N GLY A 210 7.42 -17.07 5.19
CA GLY A 210 8.77 -17.14 4.63
C GLY A 210 9.58 -15.85 4.65
N ALA A 211 9.16 -14.82 5.36
CA ALA A 211 10.12 -13.82 5.82
C ALA A 211 11.10 -14.60 6.73
N LYS A 212 12.13 -15.19 6.13
CA LYS A 212 13.35 -15.45 6.87
C LYS A 212 13.65 -14.14 7.62
N PRO A 213 14.06 -14.18 8.89
CA PRO A 213 14.72 -13.03 9.51
C PRO A 213 15.66 -12.50 8.42
N ALA A 214 15.64 -11.20 8.15
CA ALA A 214 16.49 -10.63 7.12
C ALA A 214 17.84 -11.30 7.20
N GLU A 215 18.25 -12.01 6.16
CA GLU A 215 19.55 -12.71 6.18
C GLU A 215 20.55 -11.66 6.58
N PRO A 216 21.49 -11.96 7.49
CA PRO A 216 22.53 -11.02 7.84
C PRO A 216 23.10 -10.50 6.53
N VAL A 217 23.04 -9.19 6.33
CA VAL A 217 23.59 -8.58 5.11
C VAL A 217 25.06 -8.97 5.11
N PRO A 218 25.54 -9.76 4.13
CA PRO A 218 26.89 -10.35 4.20
C PRO A 218 28.00 -9.32 4.39
N ASP A 219 27.76 -8.07 3.96
CA ASP A 219 28.73 -6.98 3.94
C ASP A 219 28.32 -5.81 4.88
N ALA A 220 27.42 -6.04 5.86
CA ALA A 220 27.08 -4.97 6.81
C ALA A 220 28.30 -4.61 7.67
N ALA A 221 28.56 -3.32 7.81
CA ALA A 221 29.62 -2.82 8.71
C ALA A 221 29.36 -3.29 10.15
N ALA A 222 30.42 -3.74 10.83
CA ALA A 222 30.31 -4.18 12.23
C ALA A 222 29.94 -3.01 13.16
N HIS A 223 30.35 -1.80 12.78
CA HIS A 223 30.08 -0.54 13.44
C HIS A 223 30.02 0.57 12.39
N ALA A 224 29.05 1.46 12.47
CA ALA A 224 28.92 2.57 11.54
C ALA A 224 28.36 3.83 12.22
N THR A 225 28.91 4.98 11.87
CA THR A 225 28.33 6.29 12.23
C THR A 225 27.24 6.65 11.21
N VAL A 226 25.99 6.75 11.68
CA VAL A 226 24.85 7.15 10.86
C VAL A 226 24.51 8.61 11.14
N THR A 227 24.64 9.47 10.13
CA THR A 227 24.16 10.86 10.19
C THR A 227 22.83 10.97 9.46
N VAL A 228 21.82 11.53 10.11
CA VAL A 228 20.52 11.81 9.51
C VAL A 228 20.30 13.31 9.38
N ILE A 229 19.76 13.72 8.23
CA ILE A 229 19.31 15.09 7.95
C ILE A 229 17.80 15.05 7.89
N MET A 230 17.14 15.83 8.77
CA MET A 230 15.68 15.90 8.85
C MET A 230 15.27 17.28 9.36
N ASP A 231 14.33 17.92 8.66
CA ASP A 231 13.86 19.30 8.93
C ASP A 231 15.04 20.32 8.96
N GLY A 232 16.00 20.14 8.07
CA GLY A 232 17.23 20.95 7.99
C GLY A 232 18.25 20.71 9.10
N HIS A 233 17.99 19.81 10.05
CA HIS A 233 18.88 19.50 11.17
C HIS A 233 19.65 18.21 10.93
N LYS A 234 20.91 18.19 11.39
CA LYS A 234 21.77 17.00 11.38
C LYS A 234 21.84 16.39 12.77
N LYS A 235 21.62 15.08 12.85
CA LYS A 235 21.84 14.27 14.06
C LYS A 235 22.68 13.06 13.69
N ALA A 236 23.57 12.62 14.57
CA ALA A 236 24.39 11.44 14.35
C ALA A 236 24.24 10.45 15.50
N PHE A 237 24.36 9.17 15.20
CA PHE A 237 24.37 8.08 16.18
C PHE A 237 25.23 6.93 15.67
N GLU A 238 25.60 6.07 16.60
CA GLU A 238 26.34 4.86 16.29
C GLU A 238 25.38 3.70 16.08
N MET A 239 25.64 2.89 15.06
CA MET A 239 24.92 1.65 14.78
C MET A 239 25.88 0.47 14.85
N HIS A 240 25.47 -0.59 15.53
CA HIS A 240 26.25 -1.81 15.74
C HIS A 240 25.67 -2.99 14.97
N ASN A 241 26.44 -4.07 14.87
CA ASN A 241 26.04 -5.24 14.09
C ASN A 241 24.82 -5.97 14.67
N GLU A 242 24.56 -5.85 15.98
CA GLU A 242 23.39 -6.38 16.66
C GLU A 242 22.11 -5.60 16.41
N ASP A 243 22.21 -4.34 15.98
CA ASP A 243 21.04 -3.51 15.69
C ASP A 243 20.25 -4.07 14.50
N ALA A 244 18.93 -4.11 14.62
CA ALA A 244 18.08 -4.73 13.60
C ALA A 244 18.08 -3.95 12.27
N ASN A 245 17.96 -2.61 12.35
CA ASN A 245 17.90 -1.69 11.22
C ASN A 245 18.15 -0.24 11.68
N ILE A 246 18.30 0.68 10.74
CA ILE A 246 18.61 2.09 11.00
C ILE A 246 17.51 2.77 11.85
N VAL A 247 16.24 2.44 11.66
CA VAL A 247 15.13 3.05 12.44
C VAL A 247 15.18 2.63 13.91
N ASP A 248 15.48 1.37 14.17
CA ASP A 248 15.57 0.85 15.55
C ASP A 248 16.81 1.40 16.26
N ALA A 249 17.96 1.39 15.60
CA ALA A 249 19.19 1.97 16.12
C ALA A 249 19.04 3.47 16.44
N ALA A 250 18.41 4.24 15.56
CA ALA A 250 18.11 5.66 15.80
C ALA A 250 17.24 5.84 17.06
N ALA A 251 16.19 5.02 17.21
CA ALA A 251 15.30 5.10 18.36
C ALA A 251 16.01 4.78 19.69
N GLU A 252 16.92 3.81 19.72
CA GLU A 252 17.75 3.48 20.87
C GLU A 252 18.70 4.63 21.26
N ASN A 253 19.11 5.44 20.28
CA ASN A 253 19.90 6.65 20.47
C ASN A 253 19.05 7.92 20.69
N GLY A 254 17.72 7.78 20.93
CA GLY A 254 16.83 8.90 21.21
C GLY A 254 16.48 9.76 19.99
N ILE A 255 16.72 9.25 18.77
CA ILE A 255 16.40 9.92 17.50
C ILE A 255 15.17 9.26 16.92
N GLU A 256 14.09 10.02 16.83
CA GLU A 256 12.82 9.52 16.26
C GLU A 256 12.78 9.77 14.75
N LEU A 257 12.99 8.72 13.97
CA LEU A 257 12.85 8.75 12.51
C LEU A 257 11.42 8.45 12.06
N PRO A 258 10.98 8.95 10.88
CA PRO A 258 9.68 8.59 10.31
C PRO A 258 9.62 7.09 10.03
N TYR A 259 8.60 6.38 10.52
CA TYR A 259 8.30 5.00 10.15
C TYR A 259 6.86 4.64 10.49
N SER A 260 6.35 3.54 9.92
CA SER A 260 5.05 2.96 10.29
C SER A 260 5.07 1.44 10.29
N CYS A 261 5.18 0.75 9.14
CA CYS A 261 5.02 -0.70 9.02
C CYS A 261 6.22 -1.52 9.49
N LYS A 262 7.44 -0.96 9.45
CA LYS A 262 8.73 -1.64 9.67
C LYS A 262 8.93 -2.90 8.79
N GLY A 263 8.22 -2.99 7.66
CA GLY A 263 8.21 -4.17 6.79
C GLY A 263 8.53 -3.87 5.32
N GLY A 264 9.07 -2.69 5.02
CA GLY A 264 9.45 -2.34 3.66
C GLY A 264 8.30 -2.03 2.69
N VAL A 265 7.08 -1.82 3.21
CA VAL A 265 5.86 -1.68 2.39
C VAL A 265 5.38 -0.23 2.29
N CYS A 266 5.29 0.49 3.42
CA CYS A 266 4.58 1.78 3.46
C CYS A 266 5.43 2.99 3.06
N ALA A 267 6.69 2.82 2.73
CA ALA A 267 7.66 3.87 2.37
C ALA A 267 7.71 5.09 3.32
N THR A 268 7.07 5.04 4.51
CA THR A 268 7.11 6.15 5.50
C THR A 268 8.52 6.44 5.99
N CYS A 269 9.42 5.43 5.97
CA CYS A 269 10.82 5.56 6.36
C CYS A 269 11.76 5.79 5.16
N ARG A 270 11.23 6.20 4.01
CA ARG A 270 12.01 6.51 2.81
C ARG A 270 12.97 7.65 3.09
N CYS A 271 14.21 7.48 2.72
CA CYS A 271 15.24 8.52 2.78
C CYS A 271 16.24 8.33 1.65
N HIS A 272 16.99 9.37 1.34
CA HIS A 272 18.03 9.34 0.31
C HIS A 272 19.40 9.13 0.95
N VAL A 273 20.21 8.23 0.39
CA VAL A 273 21.61 8.05 0.76
C VAL A 273 22.43 9.13 0.08
N ARG A 274 22.96 10.10 0.86
CA ARG A 274 23.85 11.18 0.33
C ARG A 274 25.29 10.75 0.26
N GLU A 275 25.74 10.00 1.26
CA GLU A 275 27.13 9.55 1.40
C GLU A 275 27.14 8.14 1.98
N GLY A 276 28.13 7.34 1.56
CA GLY A 276 28.31 5.96 1.97
C GLY A 276 27.40 4.98 1.22
N GLU A 277 27.42 3.75 1.66
CA GLU A 277 26.67 2.64 1.07
C GLU A 277 25.76 1.98 2.11
N VAL A 278 24.56 1.60 1.66
CA VAL A 278 23.52 0.99 2.48
C VAL A 278 22.99 -0.24 1.76
N SER A 279 22.83 -1.33 2.48
CA SER A 279 22.14 -2.51 1.98
C SER A 279 20.71 -2.58 2.52
N MET A 280 19.76 -2.93 1.68
CA MET A 280 18.33 -3.01 1.99
C MET A 280 17.86 -4.45 1.84
N ALA A 281 17.39 -5.06 2.95
CA ALA A 281 16.99 -6.47 3.00
C ALA A 281 15.71 -6.76 2.20
N THR A 282 14.76 -5.83 2.18
CA THR A 282 13.46 -6.01 1.52
C THR A 282 12.92 -4.67 1.04
N ASN A 283 12.40 -4.66 -0.19
CA ASN A 283 11.71 -3.50 -0.76
C ASN A 283 10.40 -3.93 -1.44
N TYR A 284 9.29 -3.38 -0.98
CA TYR A 284 7.96 -3.47 -1.61
C TYR A 284 7.34 -2.09 -1.87
N GLY A 285 7.96 -1.02 -1.35
CA GLY A 285 7.39 0.33 -1.36
C GLY A 285 8.13 1.37 -2.19
N LEU A 286 9.32 1.03 -2.73
CA LEU A 286 10.08 1.91 -3.62
C LEU A 286 10.03 1.37 -5.04
N GLU A 287 9.88 2.28 -5.98
CA GLU A 287 10.00 2.02 -7.40
C GLU A 287 11.47 1.86 -7.83
N PRO A 288 11.75 1.16 -8.97
CA PRO A 288 13.11 0.97 -9.45
C PRO A 288 13.89 2.27 -9.63
N TRP A 289 13.28 3.33 -10.16
CA TRP A 289 13.93 4.63 -10.34
C TRP A 289 14.31 5.32 -9.03
N GLU A 290 13.59 5.05 -7.93
CA GLU A 290 13.91 5.58 -6.61
C GLU A 290 15.19 4.93 -6.07
N ILE A 291 15.31 3.60 -6.24
CA ILE A 291 16.51 2.84 -5.87
C ILE A 291 17.71 3.34 -6.70
N GLU A 292 17.54 3.49 -8.02
CA GLU A 292 18.56 4.01 -8.91
C GLU A 292 19.02 5.43 -8.53
N LYS A 293 18.12 6.23 -7.98
CA LYS A 293 18.42 7.57 -7.45
C LYS A 293 18.94 7.56 -6.02
N GLY A 294 19.19 6.41 -5.42
CA GLY A 294 19.77 6.27 -4.08
C GLY A 294 18.77 6.39 -2.93
N PHE A 295 17.47 6.21 -3.17
CA PHE A 295 16.51 6.12 -2.09
C PHE A 295 16.48 4.73 -1.48
N VAL A 296 16.29 4.67 -0.16
CA VAL A 296 16.21 3.44 0.62
C VAL A 296 15.08 3.51 1.66
N LEU A 297 14.67 2.34 2.15
CA LEU A 297 13.74 2.21 3.29
C LEU A 297 14.55 1.96 4.57
N ALA A 298 14.74 2.97 5.39
CA ALA A 298 15.59 2.89 6.59
C ALA A 298 15.19 1.75 7.54
N CYS A 299 13.91 1.35 7.60
CA CYS A 299 13.46 0.21 8.41
C CYS A 299 13.88 -1.17 7.86
N GLN A 300 14.43 -1.22 6.66
CA GLN A 300 14.93 -2.44 6.01
C GLN A 300 16.41 -2.33 5.70
N SER A 301 17.06 -1.25 6.11
CA SER A 301 18.42 -0.90 5.69
C SER A 301 19.44 -1.00 6.81
N ARG A 302 20.66 -1.37 6.42
CA ARG A 302 21.85 -1.39 7.25
C ARG A 302 23.03 -0.73 6.50
N PRO A 303 23.92 -0.01 7.21
CA PRO A 303 25.14 0.50 6.61
C PRO A 303 26.05 -0.64 6.10
N VAL A 304 26.67 -0.42 4.94
CA VAL A 304 27.78 -1.22 4.41
C VAL A 304 29.09 -0.47 4.68
N SER A 305 29.07 0.86 4.58
CA SER A 305 30.21 1.71 4.91
C SER A 305 30.27 2.06 6.40
N ASP A 306 31.45 2.34 6.94
CA ASP A 306 31.68 2.76 8.34
C ASP A 306 31.02 4.11 8.68
N ALA A 307 30.65 4.90 7.67
CA ALA A 307 29.91 6.14 7.84
C ALA A 307 28.92 6.32 6.69
N ILE A 308 27.68 6.74 7.02
CA ILE A 308 26.65 7.05 6.05
C ILE A 308 25.92 8.35 6.39
N VAL A 309 25.41 9.03 5.36
CA VAL A 309 24.56 10.22 5.52
C VAL A 309 23.23 9.98 4.83
N LEU A 310 22.15 10.02 5.60
CA LEU A 310 20.78 9.85 5.15
C LEU A 310 20.03 11.17 5.16
N ASP A 311 19.33 11.50 4.09
CA ASP A 311 18.57 12.73 3.92
C ASP A 311 17.07 12.43 3.79
N TYR A 312 16.32 12.83 4.80
CA TYR A 312 14.86 12.71 4.86
C TYR A 312 14.15 13.93 4.24
N ASP A 313 14.87 15.03 3.97
CA ASP A 313 14.31 16.25 3.39
C ASP A 313 14.30 16.19 1.86
N LYS A 314 15.01 15.23 1.25
CA LYS A 314 15.01 15.02 -0.19
C LYS A 314 13.75 14.26 -0.62
N ILE A 315 12.96 14.89 -1.46
CA ILE A 315 11.72 14.36 -2.03
C ILE A 315 11.97 13.72 -3.39
#